data_824fee7cce4dc80689a43fd95da4677e
#
_entry.id   824fee7cce4dc80689a43fd95da4677e
#
_cell.length_a   1.000
_cell.length_b   1.000
_cell.length_c   1.000
_cell.angle_alpha   90.00
_cell.angle_beta   90.00
_cell.angle_gamma   90.00
#
_symmetry.space_group_name_H-M   'P 1'
#
loop_
_entity.id
_entity.type
_entity.pdbx_description
1 polymer ?
#
loop_
_entity_poly.entity_id
_entity_poly.type
_entity_poly.pdbx_seq_one_letter_code
_entity_poly.pdbx_strand_id
1 'polypeptide(L)'
;MLLAYLVHRADPAKLVASMATLGWGLGLVIAWGLVYHVVKTWAWRIALRNEKHRVSFARMLGLRLASEAVGQLGGLGQLFGEGLRVSLLGPAMPLTSGITSVTLDRAFFIISGAIVSIVGLLAVLIVLPVPHTLALYAGLFVVTLLGVILLSALAVGKR
;
A
#
# COMPACT_ATOMS: atom_id res chain seq x y z
N MET A 1 -22.97 -7.06 1.36
CA MET A 1 -24.05 -7.25 0.38
C MET A 1 -23.55 -7.12 -1.06
N LEU A 2 -22.89 -6.04 -1.47
CA LEU A 2 -22.44 -5.84 -2.86
C LEU A 2 -21.47 -6.94 -3.35
N LEU A 3 -20.49 -7.33 -2.54
CA LEU A 3 -19.53 -8.38 -2.89
C LEU A 3 -20.22 -9.74 -3.12
N ALA A 4 -21.15 -10.13 -2.25
CA ALA A 4 -21.91 -11.37 -2.39
C ALA A 4 -22.77 -11.35 -3.68
N TYR A 5 -23.37 -10.21 -3.99
CA TYR A 5 -24.12 -10.01 -5.23
C TYR A 5 -23.22 -10.12 -6.46
N LEU A 6 -22.02 -9.49 -6.43
CA LEU A 6 -21.06 -9.55 -7.54
C LEU A 6 -20.52 -10.96 -7.75
N VAL A 7 -20.19 -11.68 -6.68
CA VAL A 7 -19.72 -13.09 -6.75
C VAL A 7 -20.82 -13.99 -7.30
N HIS A 8 -22.07 -13.79 -6.87
CA HIS A 8 -23.19 -14.57 -7.39
C HIS A 8 -23.45 -14.29 -8.89
N ARG A 9 -23.33 -13.02 -9.31
CA ARG A 9 -23.52 -12.61 -10.72
C ARG A 9 -22.35 -13.04 -11.62
N ALA A 10 -21.15 -13.16 -11.08
CA ALA A 10 -19.94 -13.52 -11.84
C ALA A 10 -19.81 -15.02 -12.17
N ASP A 11 -20.81 -15.84 -11.83
CA ASP A 11 -20.78 -17.31 -12.01
C ASP A 11 -19.52 -17.94 -11.39
N PRO A 12 -19.61 -18.46 -10.15
CA PRO A 12 -18.46 -19.01 -9.44
C PRO A 12 -17.71 -20.09 -10.23
N ALA A 13 -18.42 -20.85 -11.06
CA ALA A 13 -17.80 -21.90 -11.89
C ALA A 13 -16.89 -21.30 -12.96
N LYS A 14 -17.29 -20.19 -13.59
CA LYS A 14 -16.43 -19.47 -14.55
C LYS A 14 -15.24 -18.83 -13.89
N LEU A 15 -15.40 -18.28 -12.67
CA LEU A 15 -14.27 -17.75 -11.89
C LEU A 15 -13.24 -18.83 -11.58
N VAL A 16 -13.68 -19.98 -11.09
CA VAL A 16 -12.77 -21.12 -10.80
C VAL A 16 -12.10 -21.62 -12.08
N ALA A 17 -12.84 -21.75 -13.18
CA ALA A 17 -12.27 -22.15 -14.46
C ALA A 17 -11.23 -21.14 -14.97
N SER A 18 -11.50 -19.84 -14.85
CA SER A 18 -10.54 -18.77 -15.20
C SER A 18 -9.31 -18.78 -14.31
N MET A 19 -9.47 -19.06 -13.02
CA MET A 19 -8.32 -19.24 -12.11
C MET A 19 -7.50 -20.48 -12.45
N ALA A 20 -8.13 -21.57 -12.87
CA ALA A 20 -7.45 -22.79 -13.30
C ALA A 20 -6.63 -22.56 -14.59
N THR A 21 -7.10 -21.71 -15.52
CA THR A 21 -6.33 -21.37 -16.73
C THR A 21 -5.08 -20.56 -16.46
N LEU A 22 -5.05 -19.79 -15.35
CA LEU A 22 -3.86 -19.05 -14.90
C LEU A 22 -2.73 -20.00 -14.41
N GLY A 23 -3.08 -21.21 -13.98
CA GLY A 23 -2.13 -22.24 -13.59
C GLY A 23 -1.03 -21.74 -12.64
N TRP A 24 0.22 -21.95 -12.99
CA TRP A 24 1.39 -21.50 -12.22
C TRP A 24 1.47 -19.98 -12.06
N GLY A 25 0.90 -19.20 -12.97
CA GLY A 25 0.85 -17.75 -12.89
C GLY A 25 0.17 -17.24 -11.61
N LEU A 26 -0.91 -17.89 -11.18
CA LEU A 26 -1.59 -17.57 -9.93
C LEU A 26 -0.68 -17.76 -8.71
N GLY A 27 0.07 -18.88 -8.69
CA GLY A 27 1.04 -19.15 -7.62
C GLY A 27 2.14 -18.09 -7.57
N LEU A 28 2.64 -17.63 -8.71
CA LEU A 28 3.64 -16.56 -8.78
C LEU A 28 3.08 -15.22 -8.26
N VAL A 29 1.84 -14.86 -8.59
CA VAL A 29 1.20 -13.63 -8.10
C VAL A 29 1.04 -13.67 -6.58
N ILE A 30 0.59 -14.81 -6.04
CA ILE A 30 0.44 -14.98 -4.58
C ILE A 30 1.81 -14.92 -3.89
N ALA A 31 2.81 -15.61 -4.42
CA ALA A 31 4.17 -15.59 -3.88
C ALA A 31 4.76 -14.17 -3.89
N TRP A 32 4.60 -13.44 -5.00
CA TRP A 32 5.04 -12.04 -5.10
C TRP A 32 4.32 -11.12 -4.10
N GLY A 33 3.00 -11.29 -3.95
CA GLY A 33 2.21 -10.59 -2.94
C GLY A 33 2.73 -10.86 -1.53
N LEU A 34 3.07 -12.10 -1.21
CA LEU A 34 3.63 -12.46 0.09
C LEU A 34 5.00 -11.81 0.31
N VAL A 35 5.90 -11.87 -0.67
CA VAL A 35 7.21 -11.20 -0.61
C VAL A 35 7.03 -9.70 -0.37
N TYR A 36 6.12 -9.04 -1.08
CA TYR A 36 5.79 -7.63 -0.88
C TYR A 36 5.38 -7.34 0.58
N HIS A 37 4.48 -8.13 1.16
CA HIS A 37 4.04 -7.94 2.54
C HIS A 37 5.14 -8.22 3.56
N VAL A 38 5.98 -9.21 3.32
CA VAL A 38 7.15 -9.52 4.16
C VAL A 38 8.13 -8.35 4.18
N VAL A 39 8.52 -7.83 3.01
CA VAL A 39 9.43 -6.69 2.89
C VAL A 39 8.86 -5.45 3.58
N LYS A 40 7.59 -5.14 3.34
CA LYS A 40 6.92 -4.01 3.99
C LYS A 40 6.81 -4.16 5.51
N THR A 41 6.57 -5.38 6.00
CA THR A 41 6.55 -5.66 7.43
C THR A 41 7.94 -5.49 8.05
N TRP A 42 8.96 -5.87 7.32
CA TRP A 42 10.35 -5.70 7.75
C TRP A 42 10.73 -4.22 7.84
N ALA A 43 10.39 -3.42 6.84
CA ALA A 43 10.58 -1.97 6.85
C ALA A 43 9.82 -1.32 8.02
N TRP A 44 8.57 -1.72 8.25
CA TRP A 44 7.79 -1.24 9.39
C TRP A 44 8.43 -1.60 10.74
N ARG A 45 8.98 -2.82 10.86
CA ARG A 45 9.71 -3.25 12.05
C ARG A 45 10.95 -2.38 12.32
N ILE A 46 11.66 -1.94 11.28
CA ILE A 46 12.78 -1.01 11.41
C ILE A 46 12.29 0.35 11.92
N ALA A 47 11.16 0.85 11.43
CA ALA A 47 10.57 2.11 11.86
C ALA A 47 10.16 2.11 13.35
N LEU A 48 9.87 0.95 13.95
CA LEU A 48 9.56 0.80 15.37
C LEU A 48 10.78 0.97 16.29
N ARG A 49 12.00 1.03 15.76
CA ARG A 49 13.28 1.23 16.50
C ARG A 49 13.35 0.47 17.85
N ASN A 50 13.07 1.18 18.94
CA ASN A 50 13.23 0.68 20.31
C ASN A 50 12.15 -0.34 20.72
N GLU A 51 10.97 -0.30 20.08
CA GLU A 51 9.84 -1.16 20.42
C GLU A 51 9.78 -2.46 19.58
N LYS A 52 10.69 -2.63 18.62
CA LYS A 52 10.71 -3.76 17.67
C LYS A 52 10.78 -5.14 18.34
N HIS A 53 11.26 -5.22 19.58
CA HIS A 53 11.39 -6.47 20.33
C HIS A 53 10.10 -6.87 21.05
N ARG A 54 9.16 -5.95 21.24
CA ARG A 54 7.90 -6.20 21.96
C ARG A 54 6.88 -6.99 21.14
N VAL A 55 7.04 -6.99 19.82
CA VAL A 55 6.11 -7.69 18.90
C VAL A 55 6.91 -8.59 17.98
N SER A 56 6.52 -9.86 17.90
CA SER A 56 7.15 -10.82 16.99
C SER A 56 6.86 -10.45 15.52
N PHE A 57 7.80 -10.80 14.62
CA PHE A 57 7.64 -10.53 13.19
C PHE A 57 6.38 -11.17 12.61
N ALA A 58 6.10 -12.42 12.97
CA ALA A 58 4.91 -13.14 12.52
C ALA A 58 3.62 -12.44 12.95
N ARG A 59 3.56 -11.92 14.18
CA ARG A 59 2.41 -11.14 14.66
C ARG A 59 2.26 -9.83 13.88
N MET A 60 3.35 -9.13 13.60
CA MET A 60 3.34 -7.90 12.79
C MET A 60 2.84 -8.17 11.36
N LEU A 61 3.31 -9.27 10.74
CA LEU A 61 2.86 -9.68 9.42
C LEU A 61 1.37 -10.02 9.43
N GLY A 62 0.91 -10.79 10.41
CA GLY A 62 -0.52 -11.10 10.56
C GLY A 62 -1.39 -9.84 10.76
N LEU A 63 -0.96 -8.91 11.62
CA LEU A 63 -1.64 -7.63 11.82
C LEU A 63 -1.71 -6.81 10.53
N ARG A 64 -0.63 -6.81 9.74
CA ARG A 64 -0.59 -6.12 8.45
C ARG A 64 -1.59 -6.73 7.47
N LEU A 65 -1.55 -8.03 7.27
CA LEU A 65 -2.46 -8.74 6.37
C LEU A 65 -3.93 -8.55 6.79
N ALA A 66 -4.24 -8.69 8.08
CA ALA A 66 -5.58 -8.47 8.61
C ALA A 66 -6.05 -7.02 8.39
N SER A 67 -5.19 -6.03 8.68
CA SER A 67 -5.55 -4.62 8.51
C SER A 67 -5.74 -4.24 7.05
N GLU A 68 -4.95 -4.79 6.12
CA GLU A 68 -5.14 -4.57 4.70
C GLU A 68 -6.40 -5.24 4.16
N ALA A 69 -6.69 -6.48 4.59
CA ALA A 69 -7.93 -7.16 4.23
C ALA A 69 -9.17 -6.37 4.69
N VAL A 70 -9.16 -5.89 5.93
CA VAL A 70 -10.24 -5.05 6.46
C VAL A 70 -10.31 -3.70 5.74
N GLY A 71 -9.16 -3.10 5.41
CA GLY A 71 -9.09 -1.87 4.63
C GLY A 71 -9.68 -2.00 3.23
N GLN A 72 -9.51 -3.16 2.59
CA GLN A 72 -10.08 -3.45 1.26
C GLN A 72 -11.60 -3.71 1.32
N LEU A 73 -12.09 -4.33 2.39
CA LEU A 73 -13.50 -4.69 2.56
C LEU A 73 -14.33 -3.56 3.19
N GLY A 74 -13.69 -2.67 3.95
CA GLY A 74 -14.38 -1.60 4.68
C GLY A 74 -14.69 -0.39 3.82
N GLY A 75 -15.87 0.22 4.02
CA GLY A 75 -16.31 1.42 3.30
C GLY A 75 -15.44 2.66 3.54
N LEU A 76 -14.63 2.69 4.60
CA LEU A 76 -13.68 3.75 4.93
C LEU A 76 -12.26 3.46 4.40
N GLY A 77 -12.08 2.37 3.64
CA GLY A 77 -10.84 2.03 2.98
C GLY A 77 -9.65 1.85 3.91
N GLN A 78 -8.48 2.24 3.45
CA GLN A 78 -7.22 2.02 4.14
C GLN A 78 -7.11 2.68 5.52
N LEU A 79 -7.79 3.82 5.74
CA LEU A 79 -7.77 4.51 7.04
C LEU A 79 -8.33 3.63 8.16
N PHE A 80 -9.38 2.86 7.87
CA PHE A 80 -9.94 1.92 8.84
C PHE A 80 -8.96 0.78 9.16
N GLY A 81 -8.28 0.24 8.15
CA GLY A 81 -7.25 -0.77 8.33
C GLY A 81 -6.06 -0.26 9.16
N GLU A 82 -5.62 0.99 8.94
CA GLU A 82 -4.55 1.62 9.71
C GLU A 82 -4.95 1.84 11.17
N GLY A 83 -6.17 2.31 11.43
CA GLY A 83 -6.72 2.45 12.78
C GLY A 83 -6.79 1.11 13.52
N LEU A 84 -7.22 0.06 12.83
CA LEU A 84 -7.25 -1.30 13.37
C LEU A 84 -5.83 -1.79 13.72
N ARG A 85 -4.84 -1.51 12.86
CA ARG A 85 -3.43 -1.87 13.11
C ARG A 85 -2.91 -1.23 14.40
N VAL A 86 -3.18 0.06 14.59
CA VAL A 86 -2.79 0.79 15.82
C VAL A 86 -3.48 0.22 17.05
N SER A 87 -4.80 -0.04 16.97
CA SER A 87 -5.57 -0.57 18.10
C SER A 87 -5.10 -1.97 18.53
N LEU A 88 -4.78 -2.84 17.58
CA LEU A 88 -4.30 -4.19 17.85
C LEU A 88 -2.84 -4.24 18.36
N LEU A 89 -2.05 -3.19 18.11
CA LEU A 89 -0.73 -3.01 18.69
C LEU A 89 -0.79 -2.45 20.11
N GLY A 90 -1.84 -1.73 20.46
CA GLY A 90 -1.99 -1.00 21.72
C GLY A 90 -1.65 -1.79 22.99
N PRO A 91 -2.01 -3.08 23.13
CA PRO A 91 -1.61 -3.88 24.29
C PRO A 91 -0.09 -4.13 24.41
N ALA A 92 0.66 -4.03 23.31
CA ALA A 92 2.06 -4.38 23.26
C ALA A 92 3.01 -3.17 23.31
N MET A 93 2.50 -1.95 23.04
CA MET A 93 3.33 -0.74 22.96
C MET A 93 2.53 0.54 23.23
N PRO A 94 3.21 1.67 23.58
CA PRO A 94 2.55 2.96 23.74
C PRO A 94 1.81 3.37 22.47
N LEU A 95 0.61 3.94 22.63
CA LEU A 95 -0.25 4.37 21.53
C LEU A 95 0.48 5.35 20.57
N THR A 96 1.28 6.26 21.12
CA THR A 96 2.08 7.22 20.36
C THR A 96 3.07 6.52 19.43
N SER A 97 3.76 5.47 19.89
CA SER A 97 4.69 4.68 19.08
C SER A 97 3.95 3.92 17.98
N GLY A 98 2.76 3.39 18.28
CA GLY A 98 1.90 2.73 17.31
C GLY A 98 1.47 3.68 16.19
N ILE A 99 0.90 4.84 16.53
CA ILE A 99 0.49 5.88 15.57
C ILE A 99 1.67 6.35 14.73
N THR A 100 2.77 6.74 15.37
CA THR A 100 3.96 7.23 14.65
C THR A 100 4.50 6.19 13.66
N SER A 101 4.57 4.92 14.04
CA SER A 101 5.07 3.87 13.15
C SER A 101 4.19 3.63 11.94
N VAL A 102 2.86 3.65 12.10
CA VAL A 102 1.90 3.49 11.00
C VAL A 102 1.93 4.71 10.08
N THR A 103 2.02 5.92 10.65
CA THR A 103 2.15 7.16 9.88
C THR A 103 3.43 7.18 9.04
N LEU A 104 4.56 6.76 9.61
CA LEU A 104 5.83 6.63 8.89
C LEU A 104 5.75 5.58 7.77
N ASP A 105 5.18 4.40 8.04
CA ASP A 105 4.96 3.36 7.02
C ASP A 105 4.12 3.92 5.85
N ARG A 106 3.10 4.71 6.14
CA ARG A 106 2.26 5.37 5.14
C ARG A 106 3.01 6.44 4.35
N ALA A 107 3.77 7.28 5.03
CA ALA A 107 4.58 8.31 4.38
C ALA A 107 5.59 7.70 3.41
N PHE A 108 6.33 6.68 3.83
CA PHE A 108 7.24 5.95 2.96
C PHE A 108 6.54 5.30 1.76
N PHE A 109 5.35 4.74 1.95
CA PHE A 109 4.56 4.18 0.86
C PHE A 109 4.18 5.24 -0.17
N ILE A 110 3.69 6.40 0.26
CA ILE A 110 3.31 7.51 -0.62
C ILE A 110 4.53 8.04 -1.38
N ILE A 111 5.64 8.27 -0.68
CA ILE A 111 6.88 8.77 -1.30
C ILE A 111 7.41 7.77 -2.33
N SER A 112 7.48 6.50 -1.98
CA SER A 112 7.94 5.45 -2.90
C SER A 112 7.04 5.34 -4.13
N GLY A 113 5.72 5.38 -3.94
CA GLY A 113 4.74 5.37 -5.01
C GLY A 113 4.90 6.58 -5.94
N ALA A 114 5.13 7.77 -5.38
CA ALA A 114 5.37 8.98 -6.13
C ALA A 114 6.64 8.88 -6.99
N ILE A 115 7.74 8.39 -6.42
CA ILE A 115 9.01 8.19 -7.15
C ILE A 115 8.81 7.21 -8.32
N VAL A 116 8.20 6.06 -8.06
CA VAL A 116 7.93 5.05 -9.11
C VAL A 116 7.04 5.61 -10.21
N SER A 117 6.01 6.38 -9.83
CA SER A 117 5.10 7.01 -10.80
C SER A 117 5.83 8.05 -11.67
N ILE A 118 6.68 8.88 -11.09
CA ILE A 118 7.49 9.86 -11.84
C ILE A 118 8.44 9.15 -12.80
N VAL A 119 9.18 8.16 -12.32
CA VAL A 119 10.14 7.41 -13.15
C VAL A 119 9.41 6.67 -14.28
N GLY A 120 8.30 6.00 -13.98
CA GLY A 120 7.49 5.30 -14.98
C GLY A 120 6.92 6.25 -16.02
N LEU A 121 6.41 7.40 -15.61
CA LEU A 121 5.88 8.41 -16.53
C LEU A 121 6.96 9.01 -17.42
N LEU A 122 8.13 9.33 -16.87
CA LEU A 122 9.27 9.81 -17.66
C LEU A 122 9.74 8.76 -18.67
N ALA A 123 9.80 7.48 -18.26
CA ALA A 123 10.14 6.40 -19.18
C ALA A 123 9.13 6.28 -20.33
N VAL A 124 7.85 6.39 -20.07
CA VAL A 124 6.79 6.37 -21.11
C VAL A 124 6.95 7.54 -22.07
N LEU A 125 7.21 8.77 -21.57
CA LEU A 125 7.38 9.96 -22.38
C LEU A 125 8.63 9.92 -23.29
N ILE A 126 9.67 9.20 -22.85
CA ILE A 126 10.91 9.04 -23.62
C ILE A 126 10.78 7.93 -24.67
N VAL A 127 10.14 6.81 -24.32
CA VAL A 127 10.13 5.60 -25.18
C VAL A 127 8.99 5.59 -26.18
N LEU A 128 7.85 6.19 -25.83
CA LEU A 128 6.64 6.15 -26.67
C LEU A 128 6.37 7.51 -27.34
N PRO A 129 5.94 7.53 -28.61
CA PRO A 129 5.46 8.74 -29.28
C PRO A 129 4.12 9.17 -28.68
N VAL A 130 4.15 9.95 -27.62
CA VAL A 130 2.97 10.40 -26.90
C VAL A 130 2.43 11.69 -27.53
N PRO A 131 1.11 11.83 -27.77
CA PRO A 131 0.50 13.08 -28.20
C PRO A 131 0.82 14.24 -27.26
N HIS A 132 1.07 15.44 -27.81
CA HIS A 132 1.44 16.62 -27.02
C HIS A 132 0.47 16.94 -25.88
N THR A 133 -0.84 16.72 -26.07
CA THR A 133 -1.85 16.90 -25.03
C THR A 133 -1.63 15.97 -23.84
N LEU A 134 -1.30 14.71 -24.11
CA LEU A 134 -1.05 13.71 -23.05
C LEU A 134 0.26 14.02 -22.32
N ALA A 135 1.30 14.44 -23.05
CA ALA A 135 2.59 14.87 -22.47
C ALA A 135 2.40 16.08 -21.53
N LEU A 136 1.53 17.02 -21.89
CA LEU A 136 1.21 18.19 -21.06
C LEU A 136 0.50 17.79 -19.77
N TYR A 137 -0.51 16.91 -19.82
CA TYR A 137 -1.17 16.40 -18.62
C TYR A 137 -0.22 15.59 -17.74
N ALA A 138 0.64 14.80 -18.33
CA ALA A 138 1.67 14.05 -17.61
C ALA A 138 2.65 14.99 -16.89
N GLY A 139 3.11 16.04 -17.56
CA GLY A 139 3.96 17.08 -16.96
C GLY A 139 3.27 17.80 -15.80
N LEU A 140 2.00 18.20 -15.98
CA LEU A 140 1.20 18.83 -14.92
C LEU A 140 1.04 17.90 -13.71
N PHE A 141 0.79 16.62 -13.93
CA PHE A 141 0.70 15.62 -12.85
C PHE A 141 2.01 15.52 -12.06
N VAL A 142 3.16 15.44 -12.74
CA VAL A 142 4.48 15.40 -12.08
C VAL A 142 4.72 16.65 -11.24
N VAL A 143 4.46 17.83 -11.81
CA VAL A 143 4.63 19.11 -11.10
C VAL A 143 3.75 19.19 -9.86
N THR A 144 2.49 18.76 -9.97
CA THR A 144 1.55 18.73 -8.84
C THR A 144 2.05 17.78 -7.75
N LEU A 145 2.50 16.60 -8.13
CA LEU A 145 3.00 15.59 -7.20
C LEU A 145 4.26 16.07 -6.47
N LEU A 146 5.21 16.68 -7.18
CA LEU A 146 6.41 17.27 -6.60
C LEU A 146 6.05 18.44 -5.66
N GLY A 147 5.08 19.27 -6.04
CA GLY A 147 4.58 20.35 -5.20
C GLY A 147 4.00 19.84 -3.87
N VAL A 148 3.20 18.80 -3.91
CA VAL A 148 2.64 18.17 -2.70
C VAL A 148 3.75 17.60 -1.80
N ILE A 149 4.74 16.92 -2.38
CA ILE A 149 5.88 16.37 -1.63
C ILE A 149 6.68 17.50 -0.97
N LEU A 150 6.99 18.56 -1.71
CA LEU A 150 7.76 19.70 -1.21
C LEU A 150 7.01 20.43 -0.08
N LEU A 151 5.73 20.72 -0.26
CA LEU A 151 4.90 21.35 0.76
C LEU A 151 4.81 20.49 2.03
N SER A 152 4.69 19.17 1.88
CA SER A 152 4.68 18.24 3.01
C SER A 152 6.03 18.24 3.75
N ALA A 153 7.15 18.26 3.03
CA ALA A 153 8.49 18.33 3.61
C ALA A 153 8.73 19.65 4.36
N LEU A 154 8.30 20.78 3.80
CA LEU A 154 8.40 22.10 4.43
C LEU A 154 7.52 22.20 5.69
N ALA A 155 6.34 21.60 5.69
CA ALA A 155 5.45 21.57 6.85
C ALA A 155 6.03 20.77 8.02
N VAL A 156 6.75 19.68 7.72
CA VAL A 156 7.42 18.84 8.74
C VAL A 156 8.71 19.48 9.24
N GLY A 157 9.49 20.13 8.36
CA GLY A 157 10.77 20.76 8.71
C GLY A 157 10.65 22.04 9.58
N LYS A 158 9.46 22.59 9.73
CA LYS A 158 9.19 23.79 10.58
C LYS A 158 8.82 23.44 12.03
N ARG A 159 8.80 22.17 12.41
CA ARG A 159 8.57 21.70 13.79
C ARG A 159 9.85 21.20 14.42
#